data_95474955a557913d3e2e5a367813b2d1
#
_entry.id   95474955a557913d3e2e5a367813b2d1
#
_cell.length_a   1.000
_cell.length_b   1.000
_cell.length_c   1.000
_cell.angle_alpha   90.00
_cell.angle_beta   90.00
_cell.angle_gamma   90.00
#
_symmetry.space_group_name_H-M   'P 1'
#
loop_
_entity.id
_entity.type
_entity.pdbx_description
1 polymer ?
#
loop_
_entity_poly.entity_id
_entity_poly.type
_entity_poly.pdbx_seq_one_letter_code
_entity_poly.pdbx_strand_id
1 'polypeptide(L)'
;MKFEEMGSEDGKTLLMLPGTACTWQINFAMVTDDLKERYHLICVNYDGFDGDSSKPFTDMLTVTEKIEDYILQHHGGRVDGAYGSSLGGSFVGLLVQRKRIHIDHAILGGSDLDQGGKAVGKLAAGLISHFMNGAAKSPKKKEKLMNLLQKGLGIEMTGETAAFMDQFSDSIASLHPKTVSREYYSDYVTPLGNDIHADGTAVHIIYAQKMGEKYLKRYYQHFRNPDIIPFDMPHEAWLFSSTWKQPVMDAIDNLMMS
;
A
#
# COMPACT_ATOMS: atom_id res chain seq x y z
N MET A 1 -11.58 -11.30 -2.87
CA MET A 1 -11.25 -9.87 -3.00
C MET A 1 -12.52 -9.06 -2.84
N LYS A 2 -12.47 -7.94 -2.14
CA LYS A 2 -13.63 -7.10 -1.86
C LYS A 2 -13.31 -5.66 -2.18
N PHE A 3 -14.26 -4.96 -2.84
CA PHE A 3 -14.23 -3.53 -3.07
C PHE A 3 -15.32 -2.87 -2.24
N GLU A 4 -15.02 -1.73 -1.65
CA GLU A 4 -15.97 -0.90 -0.91
C GLU A 4 -15.85 0.53 -1.40
N GLU A 5 -16.96 1.09 -1.86
CA GLU A 5 -17.02 2.45 -2.36
C GLU A 5 -17.71 3.36 -1.35
N MET A 6 -17.21 4.59 -1.22
CA MET A 6 -17.75 5.58 -0.30
C MET A 6 -17.35 6.99 -0.70
N GLY A 7 -18.09 7.97 -0.21
CA GLY A 7 -17.86 9.38 -0.49
C GLY A 7 -18.81 9.92 -1.55
N SER A 8 -18.43 11.03 -2.18
CA SER A 8 -19.29 11.71 -3.16
C SER A 8 -19.28 10.97 -4.49
N GLU A 9 -20.45 10.56 -5.00
CA GLU A 9 -20.56 9.93 -6.33
C GLU A 9 -20.12 10.84 -7.47
N ASP A 10 -20.21 12.15 -7.30
CA ASP A 10 -19.76 13.16 -8.28
C ASP A 10 -18.30 13.62 -8.05
N GLY A 11 -17.65 13.10 -7.01
CA GLY A 11 -16.26 13.43 -6.68
C GLY A 11 -15.25 12.73 -7.61
N LYS A 12 -14.03 13.28 -7.68
CA LYS A 12 -12.93 12.57 -8.33
C LYS A 12 -12.71 11.21 -7.66
N THR A 13 -12.53 10.17 -8.46
CA THR A 13 -12.31 8.80 -7.99
C THR A 13 -10.88 8.62 -7.47
N LEU A 14 -10.75 8.04 -6.28
CA LEU A 14 -9.46 7.69 -5.69
C LEU A 14 -9.42 6.22 -5.27
N LEU A 15 -8.68 5.41 -6.02
CA LEU A 15 -8.44 4.01 -5.72
C LEU A 15 -7.43 3.88 -4.58
N MET A 16 -7.80 3.18 -3.49
CA MET A 16 -7.01 3.06 -2.27
C MET A 16 -6.50 1.63 -2.09
N LEU A 17 -5.19 1.43 -2.25
CA LEU A 17 -4.51 0.13 -2.22
C LEU A 17 -3.67 0.00 -0.95
N PRO A 18 -4.07 -0.87 0.01
CA PRO A 18 -3.40 -0.99 1.30
C PRO A 18 -2.01 -1.65 1.21
N GLY A 19 -1.24 -1.46 2.27
CA GLY A 19 0.09 -2.04 2.44
C GLY A 19 0.06 -3.50 2.90
N THR A 20 1.26 -4.07 3.06
CA THR A 20 1.48 -5.46 3.47
C THR A 20 0.72 -5.83 4.72
N ALA A 21 0.01 -6.95 4.67
CA ALA A 21 -0.75 -7.54 5.76
C ALA A 21 -1.87 -6.65 6.34
N CYS A 22 -2.33 -5.67 5.56
CA CYS A 22 -3.39 -4.75 5.96
C CYS A 22 -4.68 -4.96 5.16
N THR A 23 -5.81 -4.74 5.84
CA THR A 23 -7.06 -4.35 5.19
C THR A 23 -7.08 -2.83 5.00
N TRP A 24 -7.92 -2.32 4.10
CA TRP A 24 -8.06 -0.87 3.94
C TRP A 24 -8.56 -0.20 5.22
N GLN A 25 -9.45 -0.87 5.98
CA GLN A 25 -10.01 -0.37 7.23
C GLN A 25 -8.95 -0.08 8.30
N ILE A 26 -7.86 -0.83 8.29
CA ILE A 26 -6.75 -0.63 9.22
C ILE A 26 -5.74 0.34 8.63
N ASN A 27 -5.34 0.13 7.39
CA ASN A 27 -4.28 0.94 6.78
C ASN A 27 -4.66 2.41 6.67
N PHE A 28 -5.93 2.71 6.33
CA PHE A 28 -6.41 4.05 6.06
C PHE A 28 -7.35 4.60 7.14
N ALA A 29 -7.44 3.94 8.31
CA ALA A 29 -8.37 4.29 9.39
C ALA A 29 -8.37 5.79 9.76
N MET A 30 -7.19 6.40 9.85
CA MET A 30 -7.07 7.80 10.27
C MET A 30 -7.44 8.82 9.18
N VAL A 31 -7.48 8.41 7.93
CA VAL A 31 -7.61 9.35 6.79
C VAL A 31 -8.90 9.16 5.99
N THR A 32 -9.56 8.00 6.13
CA THR A 32 -10.72 7.64 5.31
C THR A 32 -11.87 8.64 5.48
N ASP A 33 -12.16 9.08 6.72
CA ASP A 33 -13.27 10.01 6.97
C ASP A 33 -13.05 11.38 6.31
N ASP A 34 -11.82 11.89 6.32
CA ASP A 34 -11.51 13.15 5.65
C ASP A 34 -11.45 13.01 4.12
N LEU A 35 -10.91 11.88 3.63
CA LEU A 35 -10.79 11.64 2.18
C LEU A 35 -12.17 11.42 1.52
N LYS A 36 -13.10 10.71 2.17
CA LYS A 36 -14.44 10.47 1.60
C LYS A 36 -15.30 11.74 1.49
N GLU A 37 -14.97 12.80 2.23
CA GLU A 37 -15.61 14.11 2.09
C GLU A 37 -15.16 14.85 0.81
N ARG A 38 -14.03 14.44 0.22
CA ARG A 38 -13.38 15.09 -0.93
C ARG A 38 -13.44 14.27 -2.21
N TYR A 39 -13.42 12.94 -2.08
CA TYR A 39 -13.28 12.00 -3.17
C TYR A 39 -14.34 10.91 -3.13
N HIS A 40 -14.59 10.31 -4.28
CA HIS A 40 -15.20 8.99 -4.37
C HIS A 40 -14.12 7.93 -4.16
N LEU A 41 -14.09 7.33 -2.98
CA LEU A 41 -13.07 6.34 -2.62
C LEU A 41 -13.46 4.95 -3.12
N ILE A 42 -12.52 4.26 -3.74
CA ILE A 42 -12.61 2.84 -4.11
C ILE A 42 -11.59 2.09 -3.25
N CYS A 43 -12.04 1.56 -2.10
CA CYS A 43 -11.18 0.88 -1.14
C CYS A 43 -11.13 -0.62 -1.42
N VAL A 44 -9.93 -1.20 -1.39
CA VAL A 44 -9.71 -2.60 -1.77
C VAL A 44 -9.23 -3.44 -0.59
N ASN A 45 -9.87 -4.60 -0.38
CA ASN A 45 -9.30 -5.69 0.40
C ASN A 45 -8.91 -6.83 -0.56
N TYR A 46 -7.63 -7.14 -0.62
CA TYR A 46 -7.09 -8.18 -1.49
C TYR A 46 -7.61 -9.57 -1.13
N ASP A 47 -7.41 -10.54 -2.02
CA ASP A 47 -7.66 -11.95 -1.70
C ASP A 47 -6.95 -12.34 -0.40
N GLY A 48 -7.64 -13.03 0.48
CA GLY A 48 -7.14 -13.42 1.79
C GLY A 48 -7.21 -12.34 2.87
N PHE A 49 -7.60 -11.10 2.50
CA PHE A 49 -7.89 -9.98 3.39
C PHE A 49 -9.36 -9.52 3.30
N ASP A 50 -10.16 -10.21 2.52
CA ASP A 50 -11.56 -9.91 2.21
C ASP A 50 -12.58 -10.51 3.18
N GLY A 51 -12.10 -11.05 4.30
CA GLY A 51 -12.90 -11.73 5.32
C GLY A 51 -13.03 -13.25 5.12
N ASP A 52 -12.59 -13.80 3.97
CA ASP A 52 -12.53 -15.24 3.73
C ASP A 52 -11.19 -15.83 4.19
N SER A 53 -11.10 -16.19 5.48
CA SER A 53 -9.89 -16.81 6.04
C SER A 53 -9.63 -18.24 5.52
N SER A 54 -10.52 -18.82 4.73
CA SER A 54 -10.32 -20.16 4.15
C SER A 54 -9.31 -20.15 3.00
N LYS A 55 -9.12 -18.99 2.36
CA LYS A 55 -8.23 -18.80 1.21
C LYS A 55 -7.12 -17.82 1.53
N PRO A 56 -5.86 -18.17 1.26
CA PRO A 56 -4.77 -17.23 1.39
C PRO A 56 -4.72 -16.27 0.18
N PHE A 57 -3.92 -15.20 0.31
CA PHE A 57 -3.54 -14.34 -0.81
C PHE A 57 -3.11 -15.17 -2.03
N THR A 58 -3.54 -14.78 -3.22
CA THR A 58 -3.23 -15.48 -4.48
C THR A 58 -1.81 -15.14 -4.97
N ASP A 59 -1.68 -14.10 -5.76
CA ASP A 59 -0.43 -13.49 -6.23
C ASP A 59 -0.71 -12.07 -6.76
N MET A 60 0.36 -11.27 -6.89
CA MET A 60 0.27 -9.86 -7.30
C MET A 60 -0.40 -9.68 -8.68
N LEU A 61 -0.09 -10.54 -9.66
CA LEU A 61 -0.66 -10.39 -11.02
C LEU A 61 -2.15 -10.69 -11.04
N THR A 62 -2.56 -11.78 -10.38
CA THR A 62 -3.99 -12.15 -10.26
C THR A 62 -4.79 -11.07 -9.54
N VAL A 63 -4.23 -10.49 -8.47
CA VAL A 63 -4.89 -9.39 -7.73
C VAL A 63 -4.95 -8.13 -8.60
N THR A 64 -3.86 -7.79 -9.30
CA THR A 64 -3.84 -6.65 -10.24
C THR A 64 -4.91 -6.80 -11.32
N GLU A 65 -5.06 -7.99 -11.90
CA GLU A 65 -6.09 -8.27 -12.91
C GLU A 65 -7.50 -8.07 -12.37
N LYS A 66 -7.77 -8.49 -11.14
CA LYS A 66 -9.08 -8.28 -10.51
C LYS A 66 -9.36 -6.79 -10.24
N ILE A 67 -8.33 -6.01 -9.90
CA ILE A 67 -8.46 -4.54 -9.76
C ILE A 67 -8.82 -3.94 -11.13
N GLU A 68 -8.05 -4.28 -12.16
CA GLU A 68 -8.30 -3.80 -13.53
C GLU A 68 -9.70 -4.15 -14.01
N ASP A 69 -10.13 -5.41 -13.82
CA ASP A 69 -11.45 -5.89 -14.23
C ASP A 69 -12.58 -5.15 -13.50
N TYR A 70 -12.41 -4.86 -12.19
CA TYR A 70 -13.38 -4.07 -11.45
C TYR A 70 -13.49 -2.64 -12.01
N ILE A 71 -12.37 -1.96 -12.22
CA ILE A 71 -12.36 -0.60 -12.77
C ILE A 71 -12.91 -0.56 -14.19
N LEU A 72 -12.63 -1.56 -15.03
CA LEU A 72 -13.22 -1.70 -16.37
C LEU A 72 -14.75 -1.84 -16.32
N GLN A 73 -15.26 -2.65 -15.39
CA GLN A 73 -16.67 -2.96 -15.30
C GLN A 73 -17.51 -1.86 -14.65
N HIS A 74 -16.97 -1.16 -13.65
CA HIS A 74 -17.73 -0.22 -12.82
C HIS A 74 -17.38 1.25 -13.08
N HIS A 75 -16.16 1.53 -13.58
CA HIS A 75 -15.65 2.91 -13.76
C HIS A 75 -15.20 3.19 -15.21
N GLY A 76 -15.67 2.40 -16.18
CA GLY A 76 -15.34 2.61 -17.59
C GLY A 76 -13.85 2.51 -17.92
N GLY A 77 -13.06 1.85 -17.08
CA GLY A 77 -11.63 1.66 -17.25
C GLY A 77 -10.76 2.86 -16.84
N ARG A 78 -11.28 3.81 -16.05
CA ARG A 78 -10.56 5.00 -15.62
C ARG A 78 -10.81 5.32 -14.15
N VAL A 79 -9.78 5.84 -13.48
CA VAL A 79 -9.85 6.53 -12.18
C VAL A 79 -9.01 7.80 -12.23
N ASP A 80 -9.43 8.86 -11.51
CA ASP A 80 -8.67 10.11 -11.44
C ASP A 80 -7.37 9.95 -10.67
N GLY A 81 -7.40 9.15 -9.58
CA GLY A 81 -6.21 8.85 -8.80
C GLY A 81 -6.16 7.42 -8.30
N ALA A 82 -4.96 6.94 -8.06
CA ALA A 82 -4.71 5.69 -7.33
C ALA A 82 -3.60 5.93 -6.31
N TYR A 83 -3.91 5.73 -5.03
CA TYR A 83 -2.93 5.78 -3.95
C TYR A 83 -2.60 4.37 -3.48
N GLY A 84 -1.31 4.03 -3.45
CA GLY A 84 -0.82 2.77 -2.94
C GLY A 84 0.13 2.95 -1.77
N SER A 85 -0.24 2.46 -0.58
CA SER A 85 0.59 2.46 0.61
C SER A 85 1.57 1.29 0.58
N SER A 86 2.88 1.53 0.70
CA SER A 86 3.89 0.47 0.79
C SER A 86 3.75 -0.57 -0.35
N LEU A 87 3.40 -1.83 -0.06
CA LEU A 87 3.04 -2.85 -1.06
C LEU A 87 1.98 -2.36 -2.05
N GLY A 88 1.02 -1.57 -1.60
CA GLY A 88 0.01 -0.94 -2.47
C GLY A 88 0.63 -0.12 -3.61
N GLY A 89 1.80 0.50 -3.38
CA GLY A 89 2.54 1.21 -4.42
C GLY A 89 3.13 0.28 -5.49
N SER A 90 3.48 -0.96 -5.15
CA SER A 90 3.85 -1.98 -6.15
C SER A 90 2.65 -2.31 -7.06
N PHE A 91 1.43 -2.38 -6.51
CA PHE A 91 0.22 -2.53 -7.31
C PHE A 91 -0.03 -1.32 -8.22
N VAL A 92 0.13 -0.09 -7.71
CA VAL A 92 0.03 1.12 -8.56
C VAL A 92 1.03 1.05 -9.71
N GLY A 93 2.29 0.68 -9.41
CA GLY A 93 3.32 0.49 -10.44
C GLY A 93 2.95 -0.56 -11.49
N LEU A 94 2.38 -1.69 -11.08
CA LEU A 94 1.89 -2.73 -11.99
C LEU A 94 0.72 -2.24 -12.85
N LEU A 95 -0.24 -1.52 -12.29
CA LEU A 95 -1.36 -0.95 -13.03
C LEU A 95 -0.88 0.00 -14.13
N VAL A 96 0.06 0.92 -13.80
CA VAL A 96 0.67 1.83 -14.77
C VAL A 96 1.45 1.05 -15.85
N GLN A 97 2.22 0.04 -15.45
CA GLN A 97 2.99 -0.81 -16.38
C GLN A 97 2.09 -1.57 -17.36
N ARG A 98 0.96 -2.11 -16.87
CA ARG A 98 0.05 -2.96 -17.67
C ARG A 98 -0.86 -2.17 -18.60
N LYS A 99 -1.18 -0.90 -18.28
CA LYS A 99 -1.97 0.02 -19.12
C LYS A 99 -3.36 -0.50 -19.52
N ARG A 100 -3.96 -1.43 -18.73
CA ARG A 100 -5.31 -1.93 -18.99
C ARG A 100 -6.40 -0.98 -18.54
N ILE A 101 -6.07 -0.12 -17.58
CA ILE A 101 -6.91 0.96 -17.10
C ILE A 101 -6.13 2.28 -17.20
N HIS A 102 -6.85 3.39 -17.23
CA HIS A 102 -6.25 4.72 -17.18
C HIS A 102 -6.28 5.28 -15.75
N ILE A 103 -5.17 5.85 -15.31
CA ILE A 103 -5.02 6.50 -14.01
C ILE A 103 -4.41 7.88 -14.29
N ASP A 104 -5.08 8.96 -13.93
CA ASP A 104 -4.52 10.30 -14.15
C ASP A 104 -3.33 10.55 -13.23
N HIS A 105 -3.52 10.28 -11.92
CA HIS A 105 -2.51 10.48 -10.89
C HIS A 105 -2.20 9.16 -10.17
N ALA A 106 -1.08 8.52 -10.53
CA ALA A 106 -0.57 7.32 -9.88
C ALA A 106 0.34 7.72 -8.71
N ILE A 107 -0.13 7.54 -7.47
CA ILE A 107 0.53 8.02 -6.25
C ILE A 107 1.05 6.84 -5.45
N LEU A 108 2.37 6.78 -5.24
CA LEU A 108 3.02 5.75 -4.42
C LEU A 108 3.45 6.36 -3.09
N GLY A 109 3.01 5.76 -1.99
CA GLY A 109 3.44 6.11 -0.65
C GLY A 109 4.34 5.03 -0.06
N GLY A 110 5.53 5.38 0.43
CA GLY A 110 6.42 4.49 1.17
C GLY A 110 6.79 3.17 0.51
N SER A 111 6.55 3.00 -0.79
CA SER A 111 6.81 1.74 -1.49
C SER A 111 8.32 1.48 -1.59
N ASP A 112 8.74 0.28 -1.21
CA ASP A 112 10.15 -0.10 -1.29
C ASP A 112 10.55 -0.64 -2.67
N LEU A 113 9.60 -1.13 -3.44
CA LEU A 113 9.78 -1.74 -4.76
C LEU A 113 10.91 -2.80 -4.76
N ASP A 114 11.06 -3.53 -3.65
CA ASP A 114 12.09 -4.55 -3.48
C ASP A 114 11.79 -5.75 -4.38
N GLN A 115 12.73 -6.08 -5.24
CA GLN A 115 12.62 -7.22 -6.14
C GLN A 115 13.83 -8.14 -6.04
N GLY A 116 13.60 -9.43 -6.21
CA GLY A 116 14.68 -10.39 -6.15
C GLY A 116 14.32 -11.80 -6.57
N GLY A 117 15.31 -12.67 -6.45
CA GLY A 117 15.18 -14.06 -6.87
C GLY A 117 14.28 -14.90 -5.97
N LYS A 118 13.61 -15.90 -6.57
CA LYS A 118 12.63 -16.80 -5.91
C LYS A 118 13.14 -17.45 -4.62
N ALA A 119 14.42 -17.83 -4.56
CA ALA A 119 14.99 -18.49 -3.37
C ALA A 119 15.08 -17.51 -2.19
N VAL A 120 15.59 -16.30 -2.43
CA VAL A 120 15.67 -15.24 -1.42
C VAL A 120 14.27 -14.79 -0.99
N GLY A 121 13.36 -14.61 -1.95
CA GLY A 121 11.98 -14.25 -1.67
C GLY A 121 11.27 -15.26 -0.77
N LYS A 122 11.43 -16.57 -1.00
CA LYS A 122 10.86 -17.62 -0.13
C LYS A 122 11.39 -17.53 1.30
N LEU A 123 12.71 -17.32 1.46
CA LEU A 123 13.32 -17.21 2.78
C LEU A 123 12.82 -15.98 3.52
N ALA A 124 12.82 -14.81 2.87
CA ALA A 124 12.36 -13.55 3.44
C ALA A 124 10.87 -13.61 3.82
N ALA A 125 10.02 -14.12 2.92
CA ALA A 125 8.59 -14.31 3.17
C ALA A 125 8.32 -15.26 4.35
N GLY A 126 9.07 -16.34 4.46
CA GLY A 126 8.99 -17.27 5.59
C GLY A 126 9.34 -16.61 6.92
N LEU A 127 10.41 -15.82 6.96
CA LEU A 127 10.84 -15.09 8.15
C LEU A 127 9.81 -14.03 8.58
N ILE A 128 9.38 -13.18 7.64
CA ILE A 128 8.39 -12.11 7.91
C ILE A 128 7.08 -12.72 8.40
N SER A 129 6.56 -13.72 7.70
CA SER A 129 5.33 -14.41 8.11
C SER A 129 5.45 -15.06 9.49
N HIS A 130 6.60 -15.67 9.81
CA HIS A 130 6.85 -16.24 11.13
C HIS A 130 6.80 -15.17 12.23
N PHE A 131 7.43 -14.03 12.01
CA PHE A 131 7.42 -12.91 12.96
C PHE A 131 6.02 -12.32 13.11
N MET A 132 5.31 -12.04 12.02
CA MET A 132 3.99 -11.43 12.05
C MET A 132 2.94 -12.36 12.66
N ASN A 133 2.84 -13.60 12.22
CA ASN A 133 1.93 -14.59 12.82
C ASN A 133 2.31 -14.91 14.27
N GLY A 134 3.59 -14.82 14.62
CA GLY A 134 4.06 -14.99 15.98
C GLY A 134 3.65 -13.83 16.90
N ALA A 135 3.71 -12.60 16.40
CA ALA A 135 3.30 -11.40 17.12
C ALA A 135 1.80 -11.43 17.44
N ALA A 136 0.98 -11.87 16.47
CA ALA A 136 -0.46 -12.03 16.65
C ALA A 136 -0.85 -13.03 17.78
N LYS A 137 0.06 -13.94 18.15
CA LYS A 137 -0.21 -15.01 19.13
C LYS A 137 0.48 -14.82 20.49
N SER A 138 1.37 -13.85 20.63
CA SER A 138 2.19 -13.70 21.83
C SER A 138 2.58 -12.25 22.09
N PRO A 139 2.22 -11.65 23.24
CA PRO A 139 2.61 -10.29 23.60
C PRO A 139 4.11 -10.05 23.53
N LYS A 140 4.93 -10.99 23.98
CA LYS A 140 6.41 -10.92 23.92
C LYS A 140 6.95 -10.88 22.48
N LYS A 141 6.31 -11.63 21.56
CA LYS A 141 6.70 -11.60 20.13
C LYS A 141 6.20 -10.34 19.45
N LYS A 142 5.03 -9.83 19.85
CA LYS A 142 4.50 -8.54 19.41
C LYS A 142 5.47 -7.41 19.77
N GLU A 143 5.90 -7.31 21.01
CA GLU A 143 6.89 -6.35 21.48
C GLU A 143 8.20 -6.43 20.64
N LYS A 144 8.68 -7.63 20.36
CA LYS A 144 9.87 -7.85 19.52
C LYS A 144 9.65 -7.36 18.07
N LEU A 145 8.48 -7.62 17.49
CA LEU A 145 8.12 -7.11 16.16
C LEU A 145 8.06 -5.58 16.16
N MET A 146 7.42 -4.99 17.16
CA MET A 146 7.34 -3.53 17.33
C MET A 146 8.73 -2.88 17.37
N ASN A 147 9.62 -3.43 18.20
CA ASN A 147 11.01 -2.96 18.28
C ASN A 147 11.76 -3.09 16.95
N LEU A 148 11.48 -4.13 16.17
CA LEU A 148 12.07 -4.33 14.84
C LEU A 148 11.56 -3.28 13.85
N LEU A 149 10.25 -3.04 13.81
CA LEU A 149 9.62 -2.04 12.95
C LEU A 149 10.08 -0.61 13.30
N GLN A 150 10.16 -0.29 14.60
CA GLN A 150 10.68 0.99 15.06
C GLN A 150 12.12 1.23 14.57
N LYS A 151 12.99 0.23 14.71
CA LYS A 151 14.39 0.34 14.26
C LYS A 151 14.55 0.32 12.74
N GLY A 152 13.74 -0.48 12.04
CA GLY A 152 13.84 -0.66 10.59
C GLY A 152 13.15 0.42 9.76
N LEU A 153 12.02 0.94 10.26
CA LEU A 153 11.19 1.92 9.56
C LEU A 153 11.25 3.32 10.19
N GLY A 154 11.96 3.49 11.31
CA GLY A 154 12.03 4.77 12.00
C GLY A 154 10.72 5.22 12.66
N ILE A 155 9.78 4.30 12.88
CA ILE A 155 8.44 4.61 13.42
C ILE A 155 8.56 4.89 14.91
N GLU A 156 8.16 6.09 15.33
CA GLU A 156 8.07 6.43 16.75
C GLU A 156 6.82 5.84 17.38
N MET A 157 6.97 5.21 18.55
CA MET A 157 5.87 4.57 19.27
C MET A 157 5.11 5.61 20.12
N THR A 158 4.28 6.39 19.45
CA THR A 158 3.27 7.26 20.08
C THR A 158 2.03 6.45 20.50
N GLY A 159 1.10 7.06 21.22
CA GLY A 159 -0.18 6.43 21.53
C GLY A 159 -0.99 6.05 20.26
N GLU A 160 -0.96 6.90 19.23
CA GLU A 160 -1.62 6.65 17.93
C GLU A 160 -0.98 5.46 17.21
N THR A 161 0.34 5.42 17.14
CA THR A 161 1.09 4.31 16.52
C THR A 161 0.86 2.99 17.27
N ALA A 162 0.82 3.02 18.60
CA ALA A 162 0.55 1.84 19.41
C ALA A 162 -0.86 1.30 19.14
N ALA A 163 -1.87 2.16 19.08
CA ALA A 163 -3.24 1.77 18.76
C ALA A 163 -3.35 1.15 17.36
N PHE A 164 -2.71 1.75 16.34
CA PHE A 164 -2.60 1.18 15.00
C PHE A 164 -1.99 -0.23 15.03
N MET A 165 -0.87 -0.38 15.73
CA MET A 165 -0.16 -1.67 15.81
C MET A 165 -0.95 -2.74 16.56
N ASP A 166 -1.80 -2.37 17.51
CA ASP A 166 -2.70 -3.29 18.19
C ASP A 166 -3.74 -3.84 17.20
N GLN A 167 -4.43 -2.97 16.48
CA GLN A 167 -5.41 -3.36 15.45
C GLN A 167 -4.77 -4.19 14.33
N PHE A 168 -3.59 -3.79 13.86
CA PHE A 168 -2.81 -4.52 12.86
C PHE A 168 -2.48 -5.95 13.31
N SER A 169 -2.01 -6.10 14.56
CA SER A 169 -1.68 -7.41 15.14
C SER A 169 -2.92 -8.32 15.24
N ASP A 170 -4.05 -7.75 15.66
CA ASP A 170 -5.32 -8.50 15.79
C ASP A 170 -5.87 -8.92 14.42
N SER A 171 -5.73 -8.05 13.41
CA SER A 171 -6.09 -8.39 12.04
C SER A 171 -5.31 -9.59 11.51
N ILE A 172 -3.98 -9.59 11.69
CA ILE A 172 -3.13 -10.70 11.25
C ILE A 172 -3.56 -12.03 11.92
N ALA A 173 -4.00 -11.99 13.17
CA ALA A 173 -4.46 -13.18 13.89
C ALA A 173 -5.66 -13.87 13.24
N SER A 174 -6.49 -13.11 12.50
CA SER A 174 -7.69 -13.60 11.82
C SER A 174 -7.43 -14.16 10.41
N LEU A 175 -6.25 -13.92 9.83
CA LEU A 175 -5.91 -14.31 8.48
C LEU A 175 -5.59 -15.81 8.36
N HIS A 176 -5.72 -16.33 7.14
CA HIS A 176 -5.14 -17.64 6.82
C HIS A 176 -3.61 -17.59 7.02
N PRO A 177 -2.98 -18.59 7.69
CA PRO A 177 -1.56 -18.54 8.08
C PRO A 177 -0.56 -18.32 6.94
N LYS A 178 -0.96 -18.63 5.70
CA LYS A 178 -0.12 -18.44 4.51
C LYS A 178 -0.34 -17.11 3.78
N THR A 179 -1.31 -16.29 4.19
CA THR A 179 -1.65 -15.06 3.48
C THR A 179 -0.47 -14.11 3.43
N VAL A 180 0.09 -13.73 4.57
CA VAL A 180 1.24 -12.81 4.67
C VAL A 180 2.46 -13.32 3.91
N SER A 181 2.77 -14.63 4.02
CA SER A 181 3.93 -15.20 3.32
C SER A 181 3.76 -15.20 1.80
N ARG A 182 2.55 -15.46 1.29
CA ARG A 182 2.28 -15.43 -0.14
C ARG A 182 2.28 -14.02 -0.70
N GLU A 183 1.67 -13.09 0.01
CA GLU A 183 1.65 -11.68 -0.34
C GLU A 183 3.07 -11.14 -0.48
N TYR A 184 3.89 -11.24 0.58
CA TYR A 184 5.26 -10.76 0.58
C TYR A 184 6.13 -11.46 -0.47
N TYR A 185 6.00 -12.79 -0.59
CA TYR A 185 6.72 -13.54 -1.62
C TYR A 185 6.37 -13.06 -3.02
N SER A 186 5.07 -12.90 -3.29
CA SER A 186 4.59 -12.51 -4.61
C SER A 186 5.02 -11.10 -4.97
N ASP A 187 4.95 -10.13 -4.03
CA ASP A 187 5.48 -8.78 -4.24
C ASP A 187 6.97 -8.81 -4.60
N TYR A 188 7.76 -9.54 -3.81
CA TYR A 188 9.21 -9.63 -4.00
C TYR A 188 9.64 -10.26 -5.34
N VAL A 189 8.84 -11.16 -5.92
CA VAL A 189 9.22 -11.88 -7.16
C VAL A 189 8.47 -11.42 -8.40
N THR A 190 7.45 -10.58 -8.27
CA THR A 190 6.69 -10.07 -9.41
C THR A 190 7.48 -8.96 -10.10
N PRO A 191 7.81 -9.11 -11.39
CA PRO A 191 8.66 -8.14 -12.06
C PRO A 191 7.98 -6.79 -12.24
N LEU A 192 8.61 -5.73 -11.76
CA LEU A 192 8.34 -4.36 -12.14
C LEU A 192 9.43 -3.90 -13.09
N GLY A 193 9.05 -3.42 -14.26
CA GLY A 193 9.99 -2.97 -15.30
C GLY A 193 10.73 -1.70 -14.92
N ASN A 194 11.60 -1.27 -15.82
CA ASN A 194 12.24 0.04 -15.75
C ASN A 194 11.58 0.99 -16.76
N ASP A 195 11.69 2.30 -16.51
CA ASP A 195 11.15 3.34 -17.40
C ASP A 195 9.61 3.22 -17.62
N ILE A 196 8.90 2.81 -16.58
CA ILE A 196 7.45 2.66 -16.60
C ILE A 196 6.80 4.03 -16.79
N HIS A 197 5.88 4.09 -17.76
CA HIS A 197 5.06 5.27 -18.05
C HIS A 197 3.79 4.84 -18.78
N ALA A 198 2.76 5.65 -18.70
CA ALA A 198 1.56 5.56 -19.53
C ALA A 198 1.17 6.97 -19.99
N ASP A 199 0.66 7.07 -21.20
CA ASP A 199 0.25 8.37 -21.77
C ASP A 199 -0.92 8.94 -20.97
N GLY A 200 -0.81 10.19 -20.54
CA GLY A 200 -1.80 10.85 -19.69
C GLY A 200 -1.78 10.44 -18.22
N THR A 201 -0.84 9.60 -17.78
CA THR A 201 -0.63 9.25 -16.38
C THR A 201 0.56 10.00 -15.81
N ALA A 202 0.35 10.76 -14.72
CA ALA A 202 1.42 11.32 -13.91
C ALA A 202 1.75 10.36 -12.76
N VAL A 203 3.04 10.08 -12.54
CA VAL A 203 3.50 9.24 -11.41
C VAL A 203 4.09 10.13 -10.33
N HIS A 204 3.52 10.07 -9.15
CA HIS A 204 3.90 10.86 -7.97
C HIS A 204 4.37 9.95 -6.85
N ILE A 205 5.41 10.36 -6.14
CA ILE A 205 5.98 9.61 -5.01
C ILE A 205 5.91 10.46 -3.75
N ILE A 206 5.07 10.09 -2.81
CA ILE A 206 5.10 10.62 -1.44
C ILE A 206 6.31 9.99 -0.75
N TYR A 207 7.44 10.68 -0.84
CA TYR A 207 8.72 10.13 -0.41
C TYR A 207 8.99 10.41 1.07
N ALA A 208 8.90 9.37 1.88
CA ALA A 208 9.30 9.39 3.28
C ALA A 208 10.84 9.35 3.39
N GLN A 209 11.47 10.51 3.59
CA GLN A 209 12.93 10.66 3.52
C GLN A 209 13.68 9.80 4.56
N LYS A 210 13.06 9.49 5.72
CA LYS A 210 13.65 8.60 6.72
C LYS A 210 13.81 7.15 6.27
N MET A 211 13.18 6.73 5.17
CA MET A 211 13.46 5.44 4.54
C MET A 211 14.86 5.38 3.93
N GLY A 212 15.39 6.50 3.44
CA GLY A 212 16.74 6.64 2.91
C GLY A 212 16.83 6.66 1.37
N GLU A 213 17.96 7.18 0.87
CA GLU A 213 18.20 7.46 -0.55
C GLU A 213 18.13 6.24 -1.48
N LYS A 214 18.33 5.04 -0.97
CA LYS A 214 18.24 3.82 -1.79
C LYS A 214 16.86 3.67 -2.44
N TYR A 215 15.80 4.09 -1.76
CA TYR A 215 14.42 4.04 -2.27
C TYR A 215 14.19 5.12 -3.33
N LEU A 216 14.72 6.32 -3.13
CA LEU A 216 14.67 7.38 -4.12
C LEU A 216 15.29 6.94 -5.46
N LYS A 217 16.44 6.26 -5.41
CA LYS A 217 17.10 5.70 -6.61
C LYS A 217 16.22 4.68 -7.33
N ARG A 218 15.47 3.85 -6.59
CA ARG A 218 14.55 2.86 -7.19
C ARG A 218 13.39 3.52 -7.91
N TYR A 219 12.80 4.58 -7.34
CA TYR A 219 11.74 5.32 -8.02
C TYR A 219 12.19 5.85 -9.37
N TYR A 220 13.36 6.48 -9.45
CA TYR A 220 13.94 6.93 -10.72
C TYR A 220 14.34 5.77 -11.65
N GLN A 221 14.63 4.60 -11.14
CA GLN A 221 14.92 3.42 -11.96
C GLN A 221 13.65 2.85 -12.59
N HIS A 222 12.58 2.76 -11.82
CA HIS A 222 11.36 2.10 -12.26
C HIS A 222 10.45 3.03 -13.08
N PHE A 223 10.36 4.31 -12.75
CA PHE A 223 9.42 5.23 -13.40
C PHE A 223 10.11 6.30 -14.23
N ARG A 224 9.49 6.64 -15.38
CA ARG A 224 9.94 7.75 -16.22
C ARG A 224 9.51 9.07 -15.59
N ASN A 225 10.49 9.91 -15.22
CA ASN A 225 10.26 11.26 -14.68
C ASN A 225 9.22 11.29 -13.54
N PRO A 226 9.35 10.47 -12.48
CA PRO A 226 8.42 10.53 -11.37
C PRO A 226 8.53 11.88 -10.65
N ASP A 227 7.39 12.44 -10.27
CA ASP A 227 7.34 13.62 -9.40
C ASP A 227 7.57 13.20 -7.95
N ILE A 228 8.64 13.71 -7.33
CA ILE A 228 9.03 13.34 -5.97
C ILE A 228 8.59 14.41 -4.98
N ILE A 229 7.71 14.05 -4.06
CA ILE A 229 7.21 14.95 -3.01
C ILE A 229 7.79 14.48 -1.67
N PRO A 230 8.88 15.13 -1.21
CA PRO A 230 9.61 14.67 -0.02
C PRO A 230 8.96 15.17 1.27
N PHE A 231 8.88 14.26 2.25
CA PHE A 231 8.51 14.56 3.62
C PHE A 231 9.58 14.01 4.58
N ASP A 232 10.03 14.78 5.55
CA ASP A 232 10.95 14.32 6.60
C ASP A 232 10.21 13.43 7.63
N MET A 233 9.54 12.42 7.15
CA MET A 233 8.74 11.49 7.94
C MET A 233 9.26 10.06 7.84
N PRO A 234 8.94 9.21 8.84
CA PRO A 234 9.09 7.75 8.73
C PRO A 234 8.14 7.15 7.66
N HIS A 235 8.39 5.88 7.32
CA HIS A 235 7.56 5.11 6.42
C HIS A 235 6.07 5.23 6.73
N GLU A 236 5.30 5.77 5.80
CA GLU A 236 3.83 5.91 5.84
C GLU A 236 3.27 6.59 7.12
N ALA A 237 4.07 7.41 7.80
CA ALA A 237 3.69 8.01 9.09
C ALA A 237 2.38 8.82 9.04
N TRP A 238 2.01 9.36 7.91
CA TRP A 238 0.77 10.13 7.74
C TRP A 238 -0.51 9.31 7.94
N LEU A 239 -0.42 7.98 7.79
CA LEU A 239 -1.54 7.04 7.97
C LEU A 239 -1.80 6.69 9.45
N PHE A 240 -0.87 7.02 10.36
CA PHE A 240 -0.99 6.69 11.78
C PHE A 240 -0.43 7.77 12.73
N SER A 241 -0.20 8.98 12.23
CA SER A 241 0.27 10.12 13.01
C SER A 241 -0.39 11.42 12.58
N SER A 242 -1.06 12.07 13.51
CA SER A 242 -1.71 13.37 13.31
C SER A 242 -0.76 14.47 12.81
N THR A 243 0.54 14.39 13.17
CA THR A 243 1.57 15.33 12.72
C THR A 243 1.72 15.38 11.21
N TRP A 244 1.65 14.23 10.53
CA TRP A 244 1.92 14.11 9.10
C TRP A 244 0.66 14.00 8.25
N LYS A 245 -0.49 13.71 8.87
CA LYS A 245 -1.77 13.53 8.17
C LYS A 245 -2.09 14.70 7.25
N GLN A 246 -2.26 15.90 7.81
CA GLN A 246 -2.71 17.05 7.03
C GLN A 246 -1.71 17.47 5.94
N PRO A 247 -0.40 17.59 6.20
CA PRO A 247 0.56 17.95 5.16
C PRO A 247 0.57 17.00 3.95
N VAL A 248 0.41 15.70 4.18
CA VAL A 248 0.36 14.72 3.06
C VAL A 248 -0.98 14.75 2.35
N MET A 249 -2.09 14.92 3.07
CA MET A 249 -3.41 15.09 2.47
C MET A 249 -3.46 16.33 1.57
N ASP A 250 -2.91 17.46 2.01
CA ASP A 250 -2.84 18.69 1.20
C ASP A 250 -2.01 18.48 -0.06
N ALA A 251 -0.93 17.69 0.01
CA ALA A 251 -0.15 17.33 -1.16
C ALA A 251 -0.98 16.47 -2.14
N ILE A 252 -1.70 15.46 -1.65
CA ILE A 252 -2.58 14.62 -2.48
C ILE A 252 -3.67 15.49 -3.13
N ASP A 253 -4.30 16.38 -2.39
CA ASP A 253 -5.32 17.29 -2.94
C ASP A 253 -4.76 18.16 -4.07
N ASN A 254 -3.56 18.72 -3.90
CA ASN A 254 -2.91 19.53 -4.94
C ASN A 254 -2.62 18.71 -6.20
N LEU A 255 -2.18 17.45 -6.05
CA LEU A 255 -1.97 16.55 -7.18
C LEU A 255 -3.28 16.25 -7.90
N MET A 256 -4.31 15.89 -7.17
CA MET A 256 -5.61 15.53 -7.72
C MET A 256 -6.32 16.72 -8.40
N MET A 257 -5.94 17.96 -8.12
CA MET A 257 -6.51 19.17 -8.75
C MET A 257 -5.72 19.65 -9.98
N SER A 258 -4.52 19.11 -10.21
CA SER A 258 -3.69 19.46 -11.36
C SER A 258 -4.09 18.67 -12.60
#